data_517482aef29f055fbef8d4e70f1f009a
#
_entry.id   517482aef29f055fbef8d4e70f1f009a
#
_cell.length_a   1.000
_cell.length_b   1.000
_cell.length_c   1.000
_cell.angle_alpha   90.00
_cell.angle_beta   90.00
_cell.angle_gamma   90.00
#
_symmetry.space_group_name_H-M   'P 1'
#
loop_
_entity.id
_entity.type
_entity.pdbx_description
1 polymer ?
#
loop_
_entity_poly.entity_id
_entity_poly.type
_entity_poly.pdbx_seq_one_letter_code
_entity_poly.pdbx_strand_id
1 'polypeptide(L)'
;MPLSSYAKKAPESFANLAEILSPSVVNISTTTIIEDRKQNLPAFPPGSPFEEFFKQFQDPNQGKRRAQSLGSGFIIDKKGYIITNNHVIENAEKIMVILHDDKSFEAEVVGKDPKTDVALLKINPKNTNLKAVKFGNSNDLRVGDWVMAIGNPFGFGGTVTAGIVSARGRNIGGSYDDYIQTDASINRGNSGG
;
A
#
# COMPACT_ATOMS: atom_id res chain seq x y z
N MET A 1 -18.03 -23.52 -38.59
CA MET A 1 -18.78 -23.16 -37.38
C MET A 1 -18.17 -21.87 -36.82
N PRO A 2 -18.92 -20.81 -36.53
CA PRO A 2 -18.37 -19.65 -35.90
C PRO A 2 -17.90 -20.02 -34.49
N LEU A 3 -16.64 -19.80 -34.17
CA LEU A 3 -16.11 -19.89 -32.82
C LEU A 3 -16.86 -18.84 -31.98
N SER A 4 -17.81 -19.30 -31.15
CA SER A 4 -18.41 -18.44 -30.14
C SER A 4 -17.27 -17.85 -29.31
N SER A 5 -17.15 -16.53 -29.27
CA SER A 5 -16.18 -15.86 -28.41
C SER A 5 -16.52 -16.17 -26.95
N TYR A 6 -15.74 -17.04 -26.32
CA TYR A 6 -15.86 -17.36 -24.88
C TYR A 6 -15.24 -16.29 -23.97
N ALA A 7 -14.87 -15.13 -24.52
CA ALA A 7 -14.36 -14.03 -23.73
C ALA A 7 -15.47 -13.54 -22.79
N LYS A 8 -15.22 -13.56 -21.47
CA LYS A 8 -16.09 -12.89 -20.52
C LYS A 8 -16.10 -11.39 -20.85
N LYS A 9 -17.30 -10.77 -20.85
CA LYS A 9 -17.40 -9.32 -21.02
C LYS A 9 -16.52 -8.61 -20.00
N ALA A 10 -15.84 -7.56 -20.45
CA ALA A 10 -15.19 -6.62 -19.53
C ALA A 10 -16.22 -6.06 -18.56
N PRO A 11 -15.87 -5.79 -17.29
CA PRO A 11 -16.75 -5.08 -16.39
C PRO A 11 -17.13 -3.71 -16.99
N GLU A 12 -18.41 -3.33 -16.90
CA GLU A 12 -18.86 -2.02 -17.37
C GLU A 12 -18.24 -0.89 -16.52
N SER A 13 -17.98 -1.15 -15.24
CA SER A 13 -17.35 -0.23 -14.30
C SER A 13 -16.77 -0.97 -13.10
N PHE A 14 -15.71 -0.43 -12.53
CA PHE A 14 -15.15 -0.85 -11.24
C PHE A 14 -15.63 0.03 -10.07
N ALA A 15 -16.47 1.05 -10.32
CA ALA A 15 -16.83 2.05 -9.32
C ALA A 15 -17.45 1.44 -8.06
N ASN A 16 -18.42 0.55 -8.20
CA ASN A 16 -19.07 -0.08 -7.04
C ASN A 16 -18.08 -0.92 -6.22
N LEU A 17 -17.17 -1.64 -6.89
CA LEU A 17 -16.16 -2.45 -6.20
C LEU A 17 -15.16 -1.57 -5.47
N ALA A 18 -14.73 -0.47 -6.11
CA ALA A 18 -13.84 0.52 -5.50
C ALA A 18 -14.49 1.16 -4.26
N GLU A 19 -15.76 1.58 -4.34
CA GLU A 19 -16.50 2.17 -3.22
C GLU A 19 -16.62 1.20 -2.03
N ILE A 20 -16.82 -0.09 -2.28
CA ILE A 20 -16.93 -1.11 -1.24
C ILE A 20 -15.58 -1.37 -0.57
N LEU A 21 -14.48 -1.44 -1.35
CA LEU A 21 -13.17 -1.90 -0.88
C LEU A 21 -12.27 -0.76 -0.39
N SER A 22 -12.34 0.45 -0.96
CA SER A 22 -11.49 1.56 -0.55
C SER A 22 -11.49 1.86 0.95
N PRO A 23 -12.62 1.73 1.69
CA PRO A 23 -12.60 1.93 3.13
C PRO A 23 -11.78 0.89 3.94
N SER A 24 -11.38 -0.19 3.29
CA SER A 24 -10.50 -1.20 3.90
C SER A 24 -9.03 -0.94 3.64
N VAL A 25 -8.70 -0.04 2.70
CA VAL A 25 -7.33 0.34 2.36
C VAL A 25 -6.93 1.57 3.16
N VAL A 26 -5.76 1.50 3.76
CA VAL A 26 -5.24 2.53 4.67
C VAL A 26 -3.94 3.13 4.12
N ASN A 27 -3.65 4.37 4.52
CA ASN A 27 -2.33 4.92 4.35
C ASN A 27 -1.45 4.51 5.54
N ILE A 28 -0.19 4.21 5.25
CA ILE A 28 0.84 3.95 6.26
C ILE A 28 1.91 5.02 6.14
N SER A 29 2.04 5.81 7.20
CA SER A 29 3.07 6.83 7.35
C SER A 29 4.07 6.36 8.40
N THR A 30 5.35 6.33 8.02
CA THR A 30 6.43 5.95 8.93
C THR A 30 7.35 7.12 9.20
N THR A 31 7.87 7.19 10.40
CA THR A 31 8.91 8.14 10.79
C THR A 31 10.17 7.37 11.15
N THR A 32 11.27 7.73 10.53
CA THR A 32 12.61 7.18 10.80
C THR A 32 13.54 8.31 11.24
N ILE A 33 14.29 8.12 12.31
CA ILE A 33 15.36 9.06 12.69
C ILE A 33 16.62 8.70 11.89
N ILE A 34 17.07 9.61 11.06
CA ILE A 34 18.35 9.49 10.36
C ILE A 34 19.41 10.18 11.23
N GLU A 35 20.30 9.41 11.86
CA GLU A 35 21.52 9.95 12.41
C GLU A 35 22.44 10.37 11.28
N ASP A 36 22.94 11.62 11.32
CA ASP A 36 23.73 12.25 10.26
C ASP A 36 24.96 11.39 9.86
N ARG A 37 24.78 10.54 8.86
CA ARG A 37 25.84 10.22 7.91
C ARG A 37 25.60 11.08 6.68
N LYS A 38 26.55 12.01 6.37
CA LYS A 38 26.55 12.85 5.18
C LYS A 38 26.22 12.02 3.93
N GLN A 39 24.95 11.90 3.57
CA GLN A 39 24.52 11.34 2.29
C GLN A 39 23.68 12.38 1.57
N ASN A 40 24.08 12.67 0.34
CA ASN A 40 23.39 13.54 -0.60
C ASN A 40 21.96 13.01 -0.82
N LEU A 41 20.98 13.66 -0.21
CA LEU A 41 19.57 13.40 -0.55
C LEU A 41 19.28 13.89 -1.96
N PRO A 42 18.50 13.18 -2.77
CA PRO A 42 18.07 13.68 -4.06
C PRO A 42 17.30 15.00 -3.85
N ALA A 43 17.78 16.06 -4.45
CA ALA A 43 17.11 17.35 -4.43
C ALA A 43 15.79 17.24 -5.22
N PHE A 44 14.68 17.59 -4.59
CA PHE A 44 13.43 17.75 -5.32
C PHE A 44 13.49 19.04 -6.16
N PRO A 45 12.83 19.06 -7.33
CA PRO A 45 12.77 20.27 -8.14
C PRO A 45 12.19 21.45 -7.33
N PRO A 46 12.82 22.64 -7.37
CA PRO A 46 12.29 23.82 -6.69
C PRO A 46 10.86 24.14 -7.14
N GLY A 47 9.96 24.39 -6.19
CA GLY A 47 8.56 24.76 -6.47
C GLY A 47 7.59 23.60 -6.63
N SER A 48 7.98 22.33 -6.31
CA SER A 48 7.04 21.23 -6.28
C SER A 48 6.17 21.29 -5.01
N PRO A 49 4.88 20.88 -5.06
CA PRO A 49 4.02 20.79 -3.87
C PRO A 49 4.62 19.93 -2.75
N PHE A 50 5.53 19.02 -3.10
CA PHE A 50 6.24 18.16 -2.17
C PHE A 50 7.34 18.91 -1.40
N GLU A 51 7.96 19.94 -1.98
CA GLU A 51 8.98 20.75 -1.32
C GLU A 51 8.38 21.49 -0.12
N GLU A 52 7.20 22.11 -0.27
CA GLU A 52 6.52 22.82 0.81
C GLU A 52 6.02 21.86 1.90
N PHE A 53 5.49 20.71 1.52
CA PHE A 53 5.07 19.67 2.48
C PHE A 53 6.26 19.18 3.31
N PHE A 54 7.42 18.95 2.68
CA PHE A 54 8.63 18.51 3.41
C PHE A 54 9.30 19.64 4.18
N LYS A 55 9.25 20.90 3.72
CA LYS A 55 9.76 22.07 4.48
C LYS A 55 9.04 22.28 5.79
N GLN A 56 7.75 22.02 5.87
CA GLN A 56 6.95 22.19 7.08
C GLN A 56 7.35 21.21 8.19
N PHE A 57 8.08 20.13 7.85
CA PHE A 57 8.58 19.11 8.78
C PHE A 57 10.10 19.18 9.01
N GLN A 58 10.80 20.10 8.37
CA GLN A 58 12.21 20.35 8.59
C GLN A 58 12.41 21.44 9.64
N ASP A 59 12.61 21.04 10.89
CA ASP A 59 13.07 21.96 11.94
C ASP A 59 14.61 22.10 11.78
N PRO A 60 15.13 23.32 11.43
CA PRO A 60 16.56 23.52 11.18
C PRO A 60 17.46 23.34 12.41
N ASN A 61 16.87 23.20 13.60
CA ASN A 61 17.59 23.28 14.87
C ASN A 61 17.75 21.94 15.61
N GLN A 62 17.34 20.82 15.04
CA GLN A 62 17.55 19.51 15.66
C GLN A 62 18.48 18.65 14.80
N GLY A 63 19.65 18.30 15.35
CA GLY A 63 20.66 17.42 14.72
C GLY A 63 20.23 15.97 14.46
N LYS A 64 18.92 15.72 14.32
CA LYS A 64 18.31 14.46 13.91
C LYS A 64 17.26 14.75 12.86
N ARG A 65 17.54 14.37 11.61
CA ARG A 65 16.54 14.48 10.53
C ARG A 65 15.53 13.35 10.64
N ARG A 66 14.23 13.69 10.65
CA ARG A 66 13.14 12.71 10.52
C ARG A 66 12.83 12.54 9.05
N ALA A 67 12.99 11.33 8.53
CA ALA A 67 12.46 10.96 7.23
C ALA A 67 11.07 10.34 7.41
N GLN A 68 10.15 10.73 6.54
CA GLN A 68 8.85 10.08 6.44
C GLN A 68 8.82 9.24 5.16
N SER A 69 8.29 8.04 5.28
CA SER A 69 7.95 7.19 4.15
C SER A 69 6.44 6.97 4.13
N LEU A 70 5.88 6.84 2.95
CA LEU A 70 4.46 6.63 2.73
C LEU A 70 4.25 5.34 1.96
N GLY A 71 3.28 4.57 2.41
CA GLY A 71 2.82 3.35 1.77
C GLY A 71 1.34 3.14 1.99
N SER A 72 0.88 1.99 1.62
CA SER A 72 -0.49 1.53 1.80
C SER A 72 -0.53 0.28 2.67
N GLY A 73 -1.72 -0.08 3.10
CA GLY A 73 -2.02 -1.34 3.77
C GLY A 73 -3.49 -1.64 3.63
N PHE A 74 -3.90 -2.82 4.06
CA PHE A 74 -5.31 -3.17 4.08
C PHE A 74 -5.71 -3.91 5.36
N ILE A 75 -6.92 -3.63 5.82
CA ILE A 75 -7.49 -4.16 7.04
C ILE A 75 -8.00 -5.59 6.79
N ILE A 76 -7.53 -6.55 7.57
CA ILE A 76 -7.93 -7.96 7.46
C ILE A 76 -8.86 -8.42 8.59
N ASP A 77 -8.93 -7.66 9.69
CA ASP A 77 -9.82 -7.97 10.82
C ASP A 77 -10.33 -6.67 11.45
N LYS A 78 -11.61 -6.65 11.83
CA LYS A 78 -12.25 -5.52 12.54
C LYS A 78 -11.61 -5.20 13.89
N LYS A 79 -10.83 -6.11 14.45
CA LYS A 79 -10.02 -5.88 15.64
C LYS A 79 -8.80 -4.99 15.39
N GLY A 80 -8.54 -4.59 14.14
CA GLY A 80 -7.48 -3.67 13.76
C GLY A 80 -6.18 -4.34 13.29
N TYR A 81 -6.26 -5.53 12.74
CA TYR A 81 -5.12 -6.15 12.05
C TYR A 81 -5.05 -5.66 10.61
N ILE A 82 -3.84 -5.29 10.19
CA ILE A 82 -3.55 -4.67 8.90
C ILE A 82 -2.34 -5.35 8.30
N ILE A 83 -2.41 -5.68 7.01
CA ILE A 83 -1.26 -6.16 6.24
C ILE A 83 -0.70 -5.01 5.41
N THR A 84 0.62 -4.98 5.30
CA THR A 84 1.40 -4.11 4.42
C THR A 84 2.68 -4.82 3.99
N ASN A 85 3.52 -4.16 3.19
CA ASN A 85 4.84 -4.68 2.87
C ASN A 85 5.86 -4.39 4.00
N ASN A 86 6.83 -5.30 4.17
CA ASN A 86 7.90 -5.11 5.14
C ASN A 86 8.74 -3.86 4.81
N HIS A 87 9.07 -3.63 3.54
CA HIS A 87 9.88 -2.47 3.13
C HIS A 87 9.20 -1.12 3.45
N VAL A 88 7.86 -1.07 3.57
CA VAL A 88 7.11 0.15 3.96
C VAL A 88 7.41 0.54 5.40
N ILE A 89 7.61 -0.44 6.28
CA ILE A 89 7.81 -0.22 7.72
C ILE A 89 9.27 -0.44 8.16
N GLU A 90 10.15 -0.73 7.23
CA GLU A 90 11.56 -1.01 7.53
C GLU A 90 12.22 0.20 8.17
N ASN A 91 12.94 -0.02 9.28
CA ASN A 91 13.62 1.02 10.08
C ASN A 91 12.68 2.12 10.63
N ALA A 92 11.37 1.90 10.65
CA ALA A 92 10.43 2.84 11.24
C ALA A 92 10.52 2.83 12.77
N GLU A 93 10.71 4.01 13.39
CA GLU A 93 10.58 4.19 14.84
C GLU A 93 9.11 4.34 15.24
N LYS A 94 8.33 4.96 14.36
CA LYS A 94 6.91 5.18 14.55
C LYS A 94 6.15 4.87 13.29
N ILE A 95 5.04 4.15 13.44
CA ILE A 95 4.14 3.78 12.36
C ILE A 95 2.77 4.36 12.67
N MET A 96 2.25 5.16 11.75
CA MET A 96 0.91 5.72 11.81
C MET A 96 0.06 5.12 10.69
N VAL A 97 -1.12 4.67 11.04
CA VAL A 97 -2.14 4.19 10.09
C VAL A 97 -3.22 5.26 9.99
N ILE A 98 -3.48 5.71 8.78
CA ILE A 98 -4.53 6.70 8.49
C ILE A 98 -5.61 5.98 7.68
N LEU A 99 -6.83 5.99 8.22
CA LEU A 99 -7.99 5.36 7.61
C LEU A 99 -8.56 6.23 6.49
N HIS A 100 -9.49 5.67 5.74
CA HIS A 100 -10.20 6.38 4.66
C HIS A 100 -11.01 7.61 5.14
N ASP A 101 -11.39 7.66 6.43
CA ASP A 101 -12.11 8.77 7.08
C ASP A 101 -11.16 9.69 7.86
N ASP A 102 -9.89 9.75 7.49
CA ASP A 102 -8.81 10.58 8.05
C ASP A 102 -8.48 10.30 9.53
N LYS A 103 -9.10 9.30 10.15
CA LYS A 103 -8.73 8.90 11.51
C LYS A 103 -7.35 8.26 11.52
N SER A 104 -6.52 8.69 12.46
CA SER A 104 -5.14 8.23 12.60
C SER A 104 -4.97 7.39 13.86
N PHE A 105 -4.21 6.31 13.73
CA PHE A 105 -3.88 5.40 14.82
C PHE A 105 -2.39 5.09 14.79
N GLU A 106 -1.77 5.05 15.95
CA GLU A 106 -0.44 4.47 16.10
C GLU A 106 -0.55 2.95 15.98
N ALA A 107 0.36 2.34 15.23
CA ALA A 107 0.36 0.91 14.98
C ALA A 107 1.57 0.23 15.60
N GLU A 108 1.35 -0.97 16.09
CA GLU A 108 2.38 -1.88 16.59
C GLU A 108 2.66 -2.96 15.54
N VAL A 109 3.93 -3.35 15.40
CA VAL A 109 4.31 -4.46 14.53
C VAL A 109 4.07 -5.77 15.27
N VAL A 110 3.13 -6.57 14.78
CA VAL A 110 2.84 -7.92 15.31
C VAL A 110 3.85 -8.93 14.78
N GLY A 111 4.21 -8.81 13.50
CA GLY A 111 5.18 -9.65 12.85
C GLY A 111 5.58 -9.10 11.49
N LYS A 112 6.75 -9.52 11.02
CA LYS A 112 7.25 -9.15 9.69
C LYS A 112 8.10 -10.27 9.12
N ASP A 113 8.05 -10.42 7.82
CA ASP A 113 8.90 -11.33 7.06
C ASP A 113 9.58 -10.58 5.90
N PRO A 114 10.87 -10.23 6.05
CA PRO A 114 11.63 -9.57 4.99
C PRO A 114 11.78 -10.40 3.72
N LYS A 115 11.68 -11.74 3.81
CA LYS A 115 11.88 -12.63 2.65
C LYS A 115 10.70 -12.63 1.70
N THR A 116 9.49 -12.54 2.25
CA THR A 116 8.24 -12.43 1.48
C THR A 116 7.76 -10.98 1.35
N ASP A 117 8.47 -10.04 1.98
CA ASP A 117 8.13 -8.61 2.03
C ASP A 117 6.73 -8.35 2.60
N VAL A 118 6.34 -9.10 3.64
CA VAL A 118 5.04 -8.96 4.31
C VAL A 118 5.22 -8.50 5.75
N ALA A 119 4.36 -7.61 6.22
CA ALA A 119 4.27 -7.19 7.61
C ALA A 119 2.82 -7.16 8.09
N LEU A 120 2.64 -7.56 9.36
CA LEU A 120 1.37 -7.53 10.07
C LEU A 120 1.43 -6.44 11.15
N LEU A 121 0.53 -5.50 11.06
CA LEU A 121 0.37 -4.40 12.01
C LEU A 121 -0.89 -4.57 12.85
N LYS A 122 -0.90 -3.92 14.01
CA LYS A 122 -2.04 -3.86 14.91
C LYS A 122 -2.30 -2.43 15.33
N ILE A 123 -3.52 -1.95 15.15
CA ILE A 123 -4.03 -0.70 15.71
C ILE A 123 -5.10 -1.00 16.77
N ASN A 124 -5.31 -0.06 17.68
CA ASN A 124 -6.45 -0.08 18.58
C ASN A 124 -7.58 0.79 17.99
N PRO A 125 -8.61 0.19 17.37
CA PRO A 125 -9.64 0.95 16.66
C PRO A 125 -10.60 1.69 17.59
N LYS A 126 -10.55 1.44 18.90
CA LYS A 126 -11.49 2.00 19.90
C LYS A 126 -12.95 1.79 19.44
N ASN A 127 -13.68 2.88 19.21
CA ASN A 127 -15.08 2.87 18.76
C ASN A 127 -15.23 3.01 17.23
N THR A 128 -14.15 2.81 16.45
CA THR A 128 -14.20 2.93 15.00
C THR A 128 -14.62 1.60 14.37
N ASN A 129 -15.65 1.64 13.52
CA ASN A 129 -16.12 0.45 12.80
C ASN A 129 -15.24 0.23 11.56
N LEU A 130 -14.25 -0.65 11.69
CA LEU A 130 -13.35 -0.99 10.60
C LEU A 130 -14.03 -1.92 9.59
N LYS A 131 -13.78 -1.69 8.30
CA LYS A 131 -14.13 -2.61 7.21
C LYS A 131 -12.92 -3.49 6.91
N ALA A 132 -13.08 -4.80 7.03
CA ALA A 132 -12.04 -5.77 6.72
C ALA A 132 -12.32 -6.45 5.39
N VAL A 133 -11.27 -6.69 4.60
CA VAL A 133 -11.33 -7.48 3.37
C VAL A 133 -11.28 -8.98 3.70
N LYS A 134 -11.71 -9.79 2.74
CA LYS A 134 -11.53 -11.25 2.76
C LYS A 134 -10.45 -11.63 1.76
N PHE A 135 -9.62 -12.60 2.15
CA PHE A 135 -8.67 -13.18 1.21
C PHE A 135 -9.40 -13.99 0.14
N GLY A 136 -8.96 -13.80 -1.10
CA GLY A 136 -9.32 -14.68 -2.21
C GLY A 136 -8.38 -15.88 -2.31
N ASN A 137 -8.67 -16.77 -3.25
CA ASN A 137 -7.78 -17.86 -3.59
C ASN A 137 -7.02 -17.51 -4.88
N SER A 138 -5.74 -17.20 -4.77
CA SER A 138 -4.91 -16.85 -5.93
C SER A 138 -4.74 -18.01 -6.93
N ASN A 139 -4.98 -19.27 -6.51
CA ASN A 139 -4.95 -20.40 -7.44
C ASN A 139 -6.07 -20.37 -8.48
N ASP A 140 -7.17 -19.70 -8.19
CA ASP A 140 -8.32 -19.57 -9.09
C ASP A 140 -8.12 -18.50 -10.17
N LEU A 141 -7.08 -17.63 -10.02
CA LEU A 141 -6.77 -16.59 -10.99
C LEU A 141 -6.21 -17.18 -12.29
N ARG A 142 -6.64 -16.62 -13.42
CA ARG A 142 -6.18 -16.99 -14.75
C ARG A 142 -5.61 -15.78 -15.47
N VAL A 143 -4.66 -16.02 -16.36
CA VAL A 143 -4.20 -14.97 -17.27
C VAL A 143 -5.39 -14.45 -18.08
N GLY A 144 -5.55 -13.13 -18.14
CA GLY A 144 -6.68 -12.45 -18.76
C GLY A 144 -7.84 -12.11 -17.82
N ASP A 145 -7.85 -12.59 -16.57
CA ASP A 145 -8.86 -12.16 -15.58
C ASP A 145 -8.60 -10.70 -15.17
N TRP A 146 -9.68 -9.93 -15.00
CA TRP A 146 -9.61 -8.56 -14.53
C TRP A 146 -9.16 -8.47 -13.08
N VAL A 147 -8.28 -7.53 -12.81
CA VAL A 147 -7.79 -7.20 -11.47
C VAL A 147 -7.82 -5.69 -11.25
N MET A 148 -7.89 -5.30 -9.99
CA MET A 148 -7.87 -3.93 -9.55
C MET A 148 -6.84 -3.78 -8.43
N ALA A 149 -6.03 -2.72 -8.50
CA ALA A 149 -5.15 -2.33 -7.43
C ALA A 149 -5.72 -1.10 -6.73
N ILE A 150 -5.75 -1.12 -5.40
CA ILE A 150 -6.18 -0.01 -4.57
C ILE A 150 -5.07 0.31 -3.58
N GLY A 151 -4.55 1.54 -3.65
CA GLY A 151 -3.61 2.08 -2.69
C GLY A 151 -4.13 3.39 -2.09
N ASN A 152 -3.52 3.83 -0.99
CA ASN A 152 -3.82 5.13 -0.38
C ASN A 152 -2.52 5.87 -0.03
N PRO A 153 -1.68 6.19 -1.04
CA PRO A 153 -0.32 6.70 -0.82
C PRO A 153 -0.23 8.01 -0.05
N PHE A 154 -1.28 8.84 -0.09
CA PHE A 154 -1.26 10.19 0.49
C PHE A 154 -2.38 10.44 1.50
N GLY A 155 -3.21 9.44 1.80
CA GLY A 155 -4.35 9.62 2.70
C GLY A 155 -5.54 10.40 2.09
N PHE A 156 -5.50 10.71 0.79
CA PHE A 156 -6.52 11.53 0.11
C PHE A 156 -7.67 10.71 -0.52
N GLY A 157 -8.06 9.61 0.10
CA GLY A 157 -9.21 8.82 -0.36
C GLY A 157 -8.89 7.64 -1.28
N GLY A 158 -7.61 7.36 -1.50
CA GLY A 158 -7.16 6.18 -2.25
C GLY A 158 -7.00 6.42 -3.76
N THR A 159 -6.19 5.57 -4.37
CA THR A 159 -5.97 5.50 -5.82
C THR A 159 -6.38 4.12 -6.30
N VAL A 160 -7.19 4.08 -7.33
CA VAL A 160 -7.68 2.84 -7.95
C VAL A 160 -7.15 2.75 -9.37
N THR A 161 -6.53 1.61 -9.70
CA THR A 161 -6.15 1.26 -11.06
C THR A 161 -6.68 -0.12 -11.41
N ALA A 162 -6.91 -0.39 -12.68
CA ALA A 162 -7.42 -1.68 -13.15
C ALA A 162 -6.61 -2.18 -14.35
N GLY A 163 -6.52 -3.47 -14.47
CA GLY A 163 -5.84 -4.17 -15.54
C GLY A 163 -6.22 -5.64 -15.55
N ILE A 164 -5.38 -6.47 -16.13
CA ILE A 164 -5.59 -7.92 -16.18
C ILE A 164 -4.42 -8.66 -15.54
N VAL A 165 -4.63 -9.90 -15.18
CA VAL A 165 -3.53 -10.83 -14.90
C VAL A 165 -2.79 -11.10 -16.20
N SER A 166 -1.56 -10.60 -16.32
CA SER A 166 -0.71 -10.76 -17.51
C SER A 166 0.08 -12.07 -17.49
N ALA A 167 0.49 -12.51 -16.28
CA ALA A 167 1.15 -13.80 -16.06
C ALA A 167 1.04 -14.21 -14.58
N ARG A 168 1.38 -15.48 -14.32
CA ARG A 168 1.43 -16.07 -12.97
C ARG A 168 2.77 -16.79 -12.78
N GLY A 169 3.10 -17.03 -11.49
CA GLY A 169 4.32 -17.79 -11.15
C GLY A 169 5.60 -17.07 -11.58
N ARG A 170 5.61 -15.74 -11.55
CA ARG A 170 6.82 -14.99 -11.92
C ARG A 170 7.84 -15.04 -10.80
N ASN A 171 9.05 -15.45 -11.16
CA ASN A 171 10.23 -15.40 -10.31
C ASN A 171 11.15 -14.30 -10.82
N ILE A 172 11.56 -13.39 -9.94
CA ILE A 172 12.45 -12.27 -10.24
C ILE A 172 13.81 -12.37 -9.52
N GLY A 173 14.10 -13.53 -8.93
CA GLY A 173 15.37 -13.85 -8.28
C GLY A 173 15.30 -14.05 -6.77
N GLY A 174 14.13 -13.96 -6.17
CA GLY A 174 13.90 -14.24 -4.76
C GLY A 174 13.61 -15.72 -4.48
N SER A 175 13.89 -16.17 -3.25
CA SER A 175 13.73 -17.60 -2.88
C SER A 175 12.26 -18.02 -2.71
N TYR A 176 11.35 -17.06 -2.60
CA TYR A 176 9.91 -17.27 -2.33
C TYR A 176 9.03 -16.59 -3.38
N ASP A 177 9.59 -16.36 -4.56
CA ASP A 177 8.88 -15.64 -5.62
C ASP A 177 7.80 -16.51 -6.26
N ASP A 178 6.57 -16.05 -6.16
CA ASP A 178 5.39 -16.56 -6.89
C ASP A 178 4.48 -15.38 -7.25
N TYR A 179 5.01 -14.43 -8.01
CA TYR A 179 4.32 -13.18 -8.29
C TYR A 179 3.25 -13.33 -9.37
N ILE A 180 2.18 -12.59 -9.18
CA ILE A 180 1.16 -12.33 -10.20
C ILE A 180 1.57 -11.05 -10.94
N GLN A 181 1.81 -11.16 -12.24
CA GLN A 181 2.07 -9.99 -13.09
C GLN A 181 0.75 -9.39 -13.56
N THR A 182 0.62 -8.08 -13.47
CA THR A 182 -0.52 -7.31 -13.98
C THR A 182 -0.04 -6.11 -14.78
N ASP A 183 -0.88 -5.59 -15.67
CA ASP A 183 -0.72 -4.32 -16.36
C ASP A 183 -1.50 -3.17 -15.69
N ALA A 184 -2.20 -3.45 -14.57
CA ALA A 184 -2.73 -2.40 -13.71
C ALA A 184 -1.58 -1.50 -13.23
N SER A 185 -1.74 -0.18 -13.35
CA SER A 185 -0.67 0.76 -13.00
C SER A 185 -0.36 0.69 -11.49
N ILE A 186 0.88 0.33 -11.16
CA ILE A 186 1.40 0.36 -9.80
C ILE A 186 2.34 1.56 -9.68
N ASN A 187 1.97 2.50 -8.82
CA ASN A 187 2.70 3.74 -8.58
C ASN A 187 3.32 3.75 -7.18
N ARG A 188 4.27 4.67 -6.94
CA ARG A 188 4.87 4.86 -5.63
C ARG A 188 3.79 5.16 -4.59
N GLY A 189 3.88 4.48 -3.44
CA GLY A 189 2.91 4.57 -2.34
C GLY A 189 1.76 3.55 -2.42
N ASN A 190 1.58 2.83 -3.54
CA ASN A 190 0.66 1.68 -3.60
C ASN A 190 1.22 0.43 -2.90
N SER A 191 2.54 0.43 -2.59
CA SER A 191 3.17 -0.67 -1.86
C SER A 191 2.39 -0.99 -0.59
N GLY A 192 1.99 -2.24 -0.43
CA GLY A 192 1.21 -2.75 0.69
C GLY A 192 -0.32 -2.63 0.54
N GLY A 193 -0.80 -2.04 -0.57
CA GLY A 193 -2.23 -1.97 -0.91
C GLY A 193 -2.77 -3.25 -1.53
#